data_a7e6a5faf82f019ce8f5cf1e6e28c095
#
_entry.id   a7e6a5faf82f019ce8f5cf1e6e28c095
#
_cell.length_a   1.000
_cell.length_b   1.000
_cell.length_c   1.000
_cell.angle_alpha   90.00
_cell.angle_beta   90.00
_cell.angle_gamma   90.00
#
_symmetry.space_group_name_H-M   'P 1'
#
loop_
_entity.id
_entity.type
_entity.pdbx_description
1 polymer ?
#
loop_
_entity_poly.entity_id
_entity_poly.type
_entity_poly.pdbx_seq_one_letter_code
_entity_poly.pdbx_strand_id
1 'polypeptide(L)'
;MPINRQSRPEEADLWTIRPASAQAEKQWKRAVEAEPDLMAKERHRLQERPLDRGANPRRTHQLRGPLGSRMIGGKKLPQWQHEITGAGRVWYCPDKEVRVVWVTYVSLQHPQLTD
;
A
#
# COMPACT_ATOMS: atom_id res chain seq x y z
N MET A 1 -30.37 17.01 6.46
CA MET A 1 -29.77 16.83 6.50
C MET A 1 -28.98 15.90 6.41
N PRO A 2 -28.59 15.50 6.10
CA PRO A 2 -28.02 14.50 5.88
C PRO A 2 -26.86 14.31 6.34
N ILE A 3 -26.56 14.38 6.78
CA ILE A 3 -25.64 14.40 7.35
C ILE A 3 -25.04 13.26 7.75
N ASN A 4 -25.59 12.37 7.89
CA ASN A 4 -25.11 11.29 8.35
C ASN A 4 -24.11 10.65 7.58
N ARG A 5 -23.93 10.92 6.47
CA ARG A 5 -22.99 10.31 5.78
C ARG A 5 -21.68 10.66 6.16
N GLN A 6 -21.51 11.62 6.92
CA GLN A 6 -20.27 11.99 7.33
C GLN A 6 -19.70 11.11 8.34
N SER A 7 -20.40 10.25 8.94
CA SER A 7 -19.86 9.43 9.99
C SER A 7 -18.94 8.36 9.48
N ARG A 8 -18.81 8.19 8.20
CA ARG A 8 -17.87 7.23 7.64
C ARG A 8 -17.46 7.68 6.27
N PRO A 9 -16.33 7.20 5.78
CA PRO A 9 -15.84 7.64 4.48
C PRO A 9 -16.79 7.23 3.39
N GLU A 10 -17.00 8.10 2.46
CA GLU A 10 -17.74 7.79 1.27
C GLU A 10 -16.90 6.93 0.38
N GLU A 11 -17.54 6.08 -0.39
CA GLU A 11 -16.79 5.28 -1.33
C GLU A 11 -16.01 6.12 -2.31
N ALA A 12 -16.51 7.28 -2.64
CA ALA A 12 -15.80 8.17 -3.54
C ALA A 12 -14.51 8.69 -2.95
N ASP A 13 -14.38 8.63 -1.62
CA ASP A 13 -13.16 9.10 -0.96
C ASP A 13 -12.15 8.01 -0.79
N LEU A 14 -12.49 6.78 -1.10
CA LEU A 14 -11.54 5.69 -0.95
C LEU A 14 -10.58 5.68 -2.12
N TRP A 15 -9.35 5.26 -1.84
CA TRP A 15 -8.36 5.09 -2.89
C TRP A 15 -8.57 3.77 -3.57
N THR A 16 -8.28 3.73 -4.86
CA THR A 16 -8.30 2.48 -5.62
C THR A 16 -6.94 1.83 -5.55
N ILE A 17 -6.88 0.55 -5.28
CA ILE A 17 -5.61 -0.17 -5.22
C ILE A 17 -5.43 -0.91 -6.55
N ARG A 18 -4.27 -0.73 -7.16
CA ARG A 18 -3.94 -1.42 -8.40
C ARG A 18 -2.52 -1.94 -8.34
N PRO A 19 -2.26 -3.09 -8.94
CA PRO A 19 -0.88 -3.57 -9.04
C PRO A 19 -0.14 -2.77 -10.09
N ALA A 20 1.10 -2.42 -9.82
CA ALA A 20 1.91 -1.69 -10.77
C ALA A 20 2.51 -2.61 -11.83
N SER A 21 2.47 -3.92 -11.61
CA SER A 21 3.04 -4.88 -12.55
C SER A 21 2.37 -6.23 -12.33
N ALA A 22 2.57 -7.13 -13.28
CA ALA A 22 2.07 -8.49 -13.15
C ALA A 22 2.73 -9.20 -11.96
N GLN A 23 3.99 -8.90 -11.69
CA GLN A 23 4.68 -9.50 -10.57
C GLN A 23 4.08 -9.03 -9.25
N ALA A 24 3.80 -7.74 -9.14
CA ALA A 24 3.18 -7.22 -7.92
C ALA A 24 1.79 -7.84 -7.71
N GLU A 25 1.06 -8.06 -8.78
CA GLU A 25 -0.24 -8.70 -8.68
C GLU A 25 -0.12 -10.13 -8.15
N LYS A 26 0.85 -10.87 -8.64
CA LYS A 26 1.07 -12.23 -8.15
C LYS A 26 1.47 -12.23 -6.69
N GLN A 27 2.33 -11.30 -6.30
CA GLN A 27 2.76 -11.20 -4.92
C GLN A 27 1.58 -10.89 -4.00
N TRP A 28 0.73 -9.98 -4.43
CA TRP A 28 -0.45 -9.63 -3.64
C TRP A 28 -1.36 -10.84 -3.47
N LYS A 29 -1.63 -11.57 -4.56
CA LYS A 29 -2.49 -12.74 -4.49
C LYS A 29 -1.93 -13.81 -3.58
N ARG A 30 -0.62 -14.03 -3.64
CA ARG A 30 0.01 -15.00 -2.74
C ARG A 30 -0.14 -14.60 -1.30
N ALA A 31 0.02 -13.30 -1.02
CA ALA A 31 -0.11 -12.82 0.35
C ALA A 31 -1.54 -12.99 0.84
N VAL A 32 -2.52 -12.72 -0.01
CA VAL A 32 -3.92 -12.91 0.36
C VAL A 32 -4.21 -14.37 0.66
N GLU A 33 -3.64 -15.28 -0.13
CA GLU A 33 -3.84 -16.71 0.10
C GLU A 33 -3.20 -17.14 1.40
N ALA A 34 -2.03 -16.60 1.71
CA ALA A 34 -1.32 -17.01 2.91
C ALA A 34 -1.92 -16.42 4.18
N GLU A 35 -2.33 -15.16 4.12
CA GLU A 35 -2.82 -14.46 5.31
C GLU A 35 -4.01 -13.59 4.92
N PRO A 36 -5.16 -14.20 4.68
CA PRO A 36 -6.30 -13.43 4.16
C PRO A 36 -6.78 -12.33 5.08
N ASP A 37 -6.84 -12.58 6.39
CA ASP A 37 -7.33 -11.56 7.30
C ASP A 37 -6.36 -10.40 7.43
N LEU A 38 -5.08 -10.72 7.48
CA LEU A 38 -4.04 -9.70 7.56
C LEU A 38 -4.07 -8.82 6.32
N MET A 39 -4.19 -9.44 5.15
CA MET A 39 -4.19 -8.69 3.92
C MET A 39 -5.49 -7.91 3.72
N ALA A 40 -6.59 -8.39 4.26
CA ALA A 40 -7.83 -7.62 4.23
C ALA A 40 -7.68 -6.34 5.04
N LYS A 41 -7.02 -6.39 6.18
CA LYS A 41 -6.75 -5.20 6.98
C LYS A 41 -5.83 -4.24 6.24
N GLU A 42 -4.81 -4.77 5.59
CA GLU A 42 -3.88 -3.93 4.86
C GLU A 42 -4.55 -3.26 3.66
N ARG A 43 -5.40 -4.00 2.97
CA ARG A 43 -6.14 -3.44 1.86
C ARG A 43 -7.01 -2.28 2.34
N HIS A 44 -7.68 -2.48 3.46
CA HIS A 44 -8.54 -1.46 4.04
C HIS A 44 -7.73 -0.20 4.40
N ARG A 45 -6.57 -0.40 5.01
CA ARG A 45 -5.71 0.71 5.37
C ARG A 45 -5.26 1.50 4.13
N LEU A 46 -4.88 0.78 3.09
CA LEU A 46 -4.43 1.44 1.85
C LEU A 46 -5.57 2.18 1.17
N GLN A 47 -6.79 1.65 1.26
CA GLN A 47 -7.93 2.33 0.66
C GLN A 47 -8.32 3.59 1.42
N GLU A 48 -8.13 3.59 2.72
CA GLU A 48 -8.56 4.71 3.53
C GLU A 48 -7.48 5.72 3.83
N ARG A 49 -6.29 5.25 4.15
CA ARG A 49 -5.25 6.13 4.65
C ARG A 49 -3.85 5.74 4.19
N PRO A 50 -3.60 5.70 2.89
CA PRO A 50 -2.29 5.25 2.42
C PRO A 50 -1.14 6.17 2.84
N LEU A 51 -1.44 7.43 3.15
CA LEU A 51 -0.39 8.38 3.51
C LEU A 51 -0.26 8.59 5.02
N ASP A 52 -1.08 7.91 5.80
CA ASP A 52 -1.07 8.06 7.24
C ASP A 52 0.06 7.23 7.83
N ARG A 53 0.99 7.88 8.50
CA ARG A 53 2.12 7.19 9.11
C ARG A 53 1.76 6.59 10.47
N GLY A 54 0.59 6.96 11.02
CA GLY A 54 0.12 6.40 12.27
C GLY A 54 0.96 6.80 13.44
N ALA A 55 0.84 6.02 14.49
CA ALA A 55 1.57 6.29 15.73
C ALA A 55 3.04 5.88 15.63
N ASN A 56 3.38 5.05 14.68
CA ASN A 56 4.76 4.59 14.54
C ASN A 56 5.25 4.85 13.12
N PRO A 57 5.89 6.01 12.90
CA PRO A 57 6.35 6.36 11.55
C PRO A 57 7.40 5.42 10.99
N ARG A 58 8.02 4.59 11.83
CA ARG A 58 8.99 3.63 11.30
C ARG A 58 8.30 2.54 10.50
N ARG A 59 7.04 2.27 10.80
CA ARG A 59 6.31 1.22 10.10
C ARG A 59 5.79 1.70 8.75
N THR A 60 5.56 2.99 8.61
CA THR A 60 5.01 3.54 7.36
C THR A 60 5.82 4.78 7.00
N HIS A 61 6.55 4.71 5.91
CA HIS A 61 7.40 5.84 5.52
C HIS A 61 7.76 5.72 4.05
N GLN A 62 8.17 6.84 3.50
CA GLN A 62 8.70 6.85 2.13
C GLN A 62 10.09 6.20 2.14
N LEU A 63 10.35 5.36 1.17
CA LEU A 63 11.66 4.74 1.06
C LEU A 63 12.69 5.78 0.70
N ARG A 64 13.95 5.47 0.99
CA ARG A 64 15.05 6.39 0.78
C ARG A 64 15.83 6.05 -0.46
N GLY A 65 16.58 7.03 -0.94
CA GLY A 65 17.49 6.85 -2.06
C GLY A 65 16.75 6.49 -3.33
N PRO A 66 17.34 5.65 -4.15
CA PRO A 66 16.73 5.32 -5.44
C PRO A 66 15.38 4.63 -5.34
N LEU A 67 15.11 3.99 -4.20
CA LEU A 67 13.81 3.34 -4.02
C LEU A 67 12.72 4.30 -3.61
N GLY A 68 13.05 5.54 -3.34
CA GLY A 68 12.09 6.53 -2.85
C GLY A 68 11.11 7.02 -3.88
N SER A 69 11.26 6.64 -5.14
CA SER A 69 10.30 7.00 -6.17
C SER A 69 10.32 5.96 -7.27
N ARG A 70 9.25 5.93 -8.06
CA ARG A 70 9.13 5.03 -9.21
C ARG A 70 8.39 5.76 -10.32
N MET A 71 8.73 5.42 -11.55
CA MET A 71 7.99 5.92 -12.71
C MET A 71 6.83 4.96 -12.94
N ILE A 72 5.63 5.48 -12.91
CA ILE A 72 4.43 4.70 -13.18
C ILE A 72 3.59 5.49 -14.17
N GLY A 73 3.39 4.91 -15.34
CA GLY A 73 2.59 5.57 -16.36
C GLY A 73 3.12 6.93 -16.77
N GLY A 74 4.43 7.07 -16.75
CA GLY A 74 5.04 8.35 -17.13
C GLY A 74 5.12 9.38 -16.01
N LYS A 75 4.64 9.04 -14.82
CA LYS A 75 4.71 9.93 -13.67
C LYS A 75 5.73 9.43 -12.68
N LYS A 76 6.48 10.34 -12.10
CA LYS A 76 7.40 9.98 -11.03
C LYS A 76 6.65 10.10 -9.71
N LEU A 77 6.40 8.99 -9.06
CA LEU A 77 5.63 8.96 -7.81
C LEU A 77 6.50 8.55 -6.64
N PRO A 78 6.23 9.09 -5.46
CA PRO A 78 6.97 8.65 -4.27
C PRO A 78 6.61 7.20 -3.94
N GLN A 79 7.59 6.43 -3.49
CA GLN A 79 7.37 5.04 -3.13
C GLN A 79 7.50 4.89 -1.63
N TRP A 80 6.46 4.31 -1.04
CA TRP A 80 6.34 4.14 0.40
C TRP A 80 6.41 2.68 0.77
N GLN A 81 6.75 2.43 2.02
CA GLN A 81 6.73 1.10 2.60
C GLN A 81 5.86 1.11 3.83
N HIS A 82 5.07 0.06 3.99
CA HIS A 82 4.38 -0.20 5.24
C HIS A 82 4.76 -1.60 5.71
N GLU A 83 5.14 -1.70 6.97
CA GLU A 83 5.39 -2.99 7.59
C GLU A 83 4.07 -3.56 8.05
N ILE A 84 3.63 -4.61 7.39
CA ILE A 84 2.36 -5.25 7.72
C ILE A 84 2.52 -6.05 9.00
N THR A 85 3.67 -6.75 9.11
CA THR A 85 4.05 -7.48 10.31
C THR A 85 5.55 -7.26 10.49
N GLY A 86 6.13 -7.88 11.49
CA GLY A 86 7.56 -7.76 11.68
C GLY A 86 8.37 -8.18 10.46
N ALA A 87 7.87 -9.13 9.70
CA ALA A 87 8.57 -9.61 8.52
C ALA A 87 7.93 -9.15 7.22
N GLY A 88 6.65 -8.81 7.24
CA GLY A 88 5.91 -8.51 6.03
C GLY A 88 5.93 -7.05 5.64
N ARG A 89 5.98 -6.79 4.35
CA ARG A 89 6.04 -5.42 3.85
C ARG A 89 5.25 -5.27 2.57
N VAL A 90 4.69 -4.08 2.39
CA VAL A 90 4.13 -3.70 1.10
C VAL A 90 4.78 -2.39 0.68
N TRP A 91 5.18 -2.32 -0.58
CA TRP A 91 5.67 -1.08 -1.17
C TRP A 91 4.61 -0.57 -2.12
N TYR A 92 4.36 0.72 -2.09
CA TYR A 92 3.31 1.30 -2.91
C TYR A 92 3.59 2.75 -3.24
N CYS A 93 3.03 3.19 -4.35
CA CYS A 93 3.18 4.56 -4.81
C CYS A 93 1.80 5.21 -4.84
N PRO A 94 1.50 6.10 -3.89
CA PRO A 94 0.22 6.79 -3.91
C PRO A 94 0.22 7.88 -4.96
N ASP A 95 -0.77 7.88 -5.82
CA ASP A 95 -0.94 8.91 -6.82
C ASP A 95 -2.15 9.76 -6.41
N LYS A 96 -1.87 10.92 -5.84
CA LYS A 96 -2.93 11.76 -5.29
C LYS A 96 -3.85 12.33 -6.34
N GLU A 97 -3.33 12.53 -7.52
CA GLU A 97 -4.11 13.13 -8.60
C GLU A 97 -5.31 12.29 -8.97
N VAL A 98 -5.13 10.99 -9.02
CA VAL A 98 -6.19 10.08 -9.44
C VAL A 98 -6.65 9.18 -8.30
N ARG A 99 -6.11 9.36 -7.11
CA ARG A 99 -6.43 8.58 -5.91
C ARG A 99 -6.29 7.09 -6.15
N VAL A 100 -5.13 6.72 -6.66
CA VAL A 100 -4.78 5.33 -6.89
C VAL A 100 -3.54 5.01 -6.08
N VAL A 101 -3.55 3.85 -5.44
CA VAL A 101 -2.38 3.32 -4.75
C VAL A 101 -1.84 2.21 -5.63
N TRP A 102 -0.65 2.44 -6.19
CA TRP A 102 -0.01 1.45 -7.05
C TRP A 102 0.88 0.57 -6.20
N VAL A 103 0.50 -0.69 -6.05
CA VAL A 103 1.30 -1.64 -5.28
C VAL A 103 2.45 -2.12 -6.15
N THR A 104 3.67 -1.96 -5.66
CA THR A 104 4.86 -2.35 -6.43
C THR A 104 5.51 -3.61 -5.89
N TYR A 105 5.29 -3.96 -4.62
CA TYR A 105 5.96 -5.13 -4.04
C TYR A 105 5.22 -5.56 -2.78
N VAL A 106 5.05 -6.84 -2.58
CA VAL A 106 4.47 -7.39 -1.37
C VAL A 106 5.24 -8.64 -0.98
N SER A 107 5.60 -8.75 0.29
CA SER A 107 6.18 -9.97 0.80
C SER A 107 5.79 -10.09 2.27
N LEU A 108 5.38 -11.26 2.68
CA LEU A 108 5.06 -11.52 4.08
C LEU A 108 6.23 -12.17 4.82
N GLN A 109 7.35 -12.39 4.12
CA GLN A 109 8.51 -13.00 4.73
C GLN A 109 9.67 -12.05 4.67
N HIS A 110 10.59 -12.21 5.62
CA HIS A 110 11.82 -11.48 5.53
C HIS A 110 12.49 -11.83 4.23
N PRO A 111 13.08 -10.86 3.57
CA PRO A 111 13.88 -11.19 2.41
C PRO A 111 14.95 -12.17 2.85
N GLN A 112 15.10 -13.24 2.11
CA GLN A 112 16.12 -14.22 2.42
C GLN A 112 17.36 -13.84 1.69
N LEU A 113 17.87 -12.70 2.06
CA LEU A 113 18.94 -12.16 1.31
C LEU A 113 20.18 -12.89 1.42
N THR A 114 20.31 -13.55 2.48
CA THR A 114 21.52 -14.25 2.68
C THR A 114 21.46 -15.55 2.04
N ASP A 115 20.38 -15.87 1.58
CA ASP A 115 20.20 -17.19 1.06
C ASP A 115 20.62 -17.27 -0.33
#